data_26b162b0861c45c6a9c7943a67f5753d
#
_entry.id   26b162b0861c45c6a9c7943a67f5753d
#
_cell.length_a   1.000
_cell.length_b   1.000
_cell.length_c   1.000
_cell.angle_alpha   90.00
_cell.angle_beta   90.00
_cell.angle_gamma   90.00
#
_symmetry.space_group_name_H-M   'P 1'
#
loop_
_entity.id
_entity.type
_entity.pdbx_description
1 polymer ?
#
loop_
_entity_poly.entity_id
_entity_poly.type
_entity_poly.pdbx_seq_one_letter_code
_entity_poly.pdbx_strand_id
1 'polypeptide(L)'
;MEGESVKHRLLYVILALALVAAACGGDDDDGGGGGDSGGETAAPKVERVQLAIDTDDYMNNLAWTIADEKYWPDLGFEEKAEVFATDEYIPGLLGGDVWVAQGESDVIWAALDEGSVPLKIVGVEKDTEAWFLGIREGVDPDNLEGLKISGGATGDRNITVGEKSLEDMGVDPESMEWVPVAGSSDDRLTALIAGQIDVAVLQPRHLIPLDEAGGEMIYQEFVDSPQEVWVVTEDFLEEDKGAVCAYVEGRIAAKQWIGEGEDYTDNQEEAIEIGENAENSISPAEGDLAEWASEIEGNWAMDGGAPADAFDAWNQDMIDNGNVSEGFDWKEHVDFSCLWEAQENLGLEQNPSEDEI
;
A
#
# COMPACT_ATOMS: atom_id res chain seq x y z
N MET A 1 -6.17 -52.65 -24.14
CA MET A 1 -5.35 -52.24 -25.29
C MET A 1 -4.75 -50.91 -24.86
N GLU A 2 -3.66 -51.00 -24.20
CA GLU A 2 -2.32 -50.70 -24.70
C GLU A 2 -2.21 -49.24 -25.10
N GLY A 3 -1.61 -48.31 -24.35
CA GLY A 3 -0.22 -48.38 -23.93
C GLY A 3 0.59 -47.53 -24.91
N GLU A 4 1.10 -46.43 -24.46
CA GLU A 4 2.50 -46.13 -24.74
C GLU A 4 2.99 -44.87 -24.04
N SER A 5 3.94 -45.13 -23.22
CA SER A 5 4.93 -44.29 -22.60
C SER A 5 5.83 -43.62 -23.64
N VAL A 6 6.04 -42.31 -23.50
CA VAL A 6 7.25 -41.69 -24.09
C VAL A 6 8.07 -41.05 -23.00
N LYS A 7 9.01 -41.84 -22.49
CA LYS A 7 10.20 -41.39 -21.79
C LYS A 7 11.27 -40.96 -22.82
N HIS A 8 12.13 -40.07 -22.36
CA HIS A 8 13.45 -39.69 -22.86
C HIS A 8 13.54 -38.58 -23.88
N ARG A 9 14.05 -37.40 -23.38
CA ARG A 9 15.40 -36.98 -23.79
C ARG A 9 15.95 -35.90 -22.86
N LEU A 10 16.72 -36.37 -21.89
CA LEU A 10 17.82 -35.61 -21.32
C LEU A 10 18.85 -35.39 -22.42
N LEU A 11 19.30 -34.20 -22.66
CA LEU A 11 20.57 -33.96 -23.33
C LEU A 11 21.30 -32.81 -22.66
N TYR A 12 22.38 -33.22 -22.00
CA TYR A 12 23.46 -32.40 -21.46
C TYR A 12 24.04 -31.47 -22.52
N VAL A 13 24.29 -30.21 -22.20
CA VAL A 13 25.38 -29.45 -22.79
C VAL A 13 26.15 -28.78 -21.66
N ILE A 14 27.24 -29.43 -21.27
CA ILE A 14 28.37 -28.87 -20.54
C ILE A 14 29.36 -28.41 -21.61
N LEU A 15 29.76 -27.13 -21.57
CA LEU A 15 31.04 -26.62 -22.06
C LEU A 15 31.05 -25.11 -21.82
N ALA A 16 32.00 -24.45 -21.29
CA ALA A 16 33.37 -24.66 -20.87
C ALA A 16 33.84 -23.27 -20.40
N LEU A 17 34.60 -23.29 -19.35
CA LEU A 17 35.39 -22.14 -18.82
C LEU A 17 36.23 -21.51 -19.93
N ALA A 18 36.32 -20.18 -19.88
CA ALA A 18 37.54 -19.49 -20.32
C ALA A 18 37.88 -18.36 -19.35
N LEU A 19 38.81 -18.65 -18.46
CA LEU A 19 39.60 -17.67 -17.74
C LEU A 19 40.38 -16.80 -18.71
N VAL A 20 40.33 -15.49 -18.56
CA VAL A 20 41.44 -14.61 -18.98
C VAL A 20 41.80 -13.72 -17.78
N ALA A 21 42.89 -14.11 -17.16
CA ALA A 21 43.65 -13.25 -16.24
C ALA A 21 44.73 -12.52 -17.08
N ALA A 22 44.77 -11.20 -16.90
CA ALA A 22 45.97 -10.39 -17.18
C ALA A 22 45.83 -9.16 -16.29
N ALA A 23 46.41 -9.02 -15.17
CA ALA A 23 47.84 -8.87 -14.85
C ALA A 23 48.41 -7.48 -15.21
N CYS A 24 48.56 -6.70 -14.12
CA CYS A 24 49.74 -5.91 -13.72
C CYS A 24 50.23 -4.69 -14.50
N GLY A 25 50.46 -3.70 -13.71
CA GLY A 25 51.56 -2.72 -13.76
C GLY A 25 51.02 -1.32 -13.44
N GLY A 26 51.26 -0.70 -12.32
CA GLY A 26 52.56 -0.24 -11.79
C GLY A 26 52.68 1.22 -12.12
N ASP A 27 52.78 1.99 -11.26
CA ASP A 27 53.68 2.74 -10.33
C ASP A 27 53.34 4.22 -10.21
N ASP A 28 53.37 4.63 -8.95
CA ASP A 28 53.85 5.88 -8.34
C ASP A 28 53.72 7.24 -9.04
N ASP A 29 53.13 8.23 -8.37
CA ASP A 29 53.87 9.32 -7.67
C ASP A 29 52.97 10.34 -6.97
N ASP A 30 53.43 10.71 -5.84
CA ASP A 30 53.20 11.82 -4.89
C ASP A 30 52.46 13.07 -5.37
N GLY A 31 51.61 13.58 -4.48
CA GLY A 31 51.24 14.99 -4.48
C GLY A 31 50.13 15.35 -3.50
N GLY A 32 50.50 15.72 -2.27
CA GLY A 32 49.60 16.18 -1.23
C GLY A 32 48.84 17.45 -1.57
N GLY A 33 47.62 17.52 -1.04
CA GLY A 33 46.79 18.72 -1.01
C GLY A 33 45.54 18.44 -0.21
N GLY A 34 45.49 18.93 1.04
CA GLY A 34 44.30 18.89 1.87
C GLY A 34 43.17 19.66 1.23
N GLY A 35 42.04 19.03 1.13
CA GLY A 35 40.78 19.59 0.73
C GLY A 35 39.68 18.97 1.59
N ASP A 36 39.01 19.84 2.27
CA ASP A 36 37.82 19.69 3.07
C ASP A 36 36.86 18.70 2.42
N SER A 37 36.71 17.53 3.00
CA SER A 37 35.72 16.57 2.55
C SER A 37 34.38 16.90 3.24
N GLY A 38 33.62 17.81 2.63
CA GLY A 38 32.19 17.76 2.74
C GLY A 38 31.77 16.35 2.22
N GLY A 39 31.20 15.54 3.09
CA GLY A 39 30.72 14.25 2.70
C GLY A 39 29.56 14.44 1.71
N GLU A 40 29.88 14.31 0.42
CA GLU A 40 28.87 13.90 -0.55
C GLU A 40 28.45 12.50 -0.12
N THR A 41 27.27 12.39 0.47
CA THR A 41 26.58 11.11 0.53
C THR A 41 26.48 10.61 -0.90
N ALA A 42 27.20 9.55 -1.22
CA ALA A 42 27.12 8.95 -2.53
C ALA A 42 25.64 8.58 -2.76
N ALA A 43 25.09 9.07 -3.88
CA ALA A 43 23.75 8.70 -4.29
C ALA A 43 23.58 7.17 -4.23
N PRO A 44 22.43 6.68 -3.76
CA PRO A 44 22.19 5.24 -3.68
C PRO A 44 22.44 4.58 -5.03
N LYS A 45 23.16 3.48 -5.01
CA LYS A 45 23.48 2.71 -6.23
C LYS A 45 22.45 1.60 -6.38
N VAL A 46 21.25 1.94 -6.74
CA VAL A 46 20.24 0.94 -7.03
C VAL A 46 20.18 0.76 -8.55
N GLU A 47 20.69 -0.34 -9.06
CA GLU A 47 20.68 -0.68 -10.50
C GLU A 47 19.36 -1.31 -10.95
N ARG A 48 18.51 -1.74 -10.02
CA ARG A 48 17.18 -2.32 -10.31
C ARG A 48 16.28 -2.07 -9.13
N VAL A 49 15.22 -1.39 -9.40
CA VAL A 49 14.18 -1.22 -8.43
C VAL A 49 12.87 -1.64 -9.06
N GLN A 50 12.24 -2.60 -8.45
CA GLN A 50 10.90 -3.03 -8.78
C GLN A 50 10.05 -2.87 -7.54
N LEU A 51 9.08 -1.99 -7.63
CA LEU A 51 8.08 -1.78 -6.60
C LEU A 51 6.90 -2.69 -6.91
N ALA A 52 6.52 -3.51 -5.95
CA ALA A 52 5.22 -4.16 -5.99
C ALA A 52 4.16 -3.14 -5.59
N ILE A 53 3.22 -2.88 -6.48
CA ILE A 53 2.01 -2.12 -6.22
C ILE A 53 0.86 -3.09 -6.42
N ASP A 54 0.04 -3.26 -5.41
CA ASP A 54 -0.99 -4.30 -5.39
C ASP A 54 -2.20 -4.00 -6.29
N THR A 55 -2.43 -2.75 -6.69
CA THR A 55 -3.69 -2.39 -7.33
C THR A 55 -3.54 -1.54 -8.59
N ASP A 56 -4.56 -1.64 -9.46
CA ASP A 56 -4.83 -0.67 -10.52
C ASP A 56 -5.42 0.66 -9.97
N ASP A 57 -5.34 0.89 -8.66
CA ASP A 57 -5.87 2.09 -8.01
C ASP A 57 -5.06 3.31 -8.45
N TYR A 58 -5.76 4.25 -9.10
CA TYR A 58 -5.17 5.48 -9.62
C TYR A 58 -4.46 6.28 -8.53
N MET A 59 -5.12 6.49 -7.40
CA MET A 59 -4.59 7.32 -6.33
C MET A 59 -3.34 6.73 -5.69
N ASN A 60 -3.31 5.43 -5.44
CA ASN A 60 -2.14 4.74 -4.91
C ASN A 60 -0.94 4.88 -5.84
N ASN A 61 -1.17 4.73 -7.13
CA ASN A 61 -0.12 4.80 -8.14
C ASN A 61 0.31 6.25 -8.39
N LEU A 62 -0.57 7.23 -8.21
CA LEU A 62 -0.28 8.64 -8.46
C LEU A 62 0.82 9.17 -7.57
N ALA A 63 0.77 8.91 -6.25
CA ALA A 63 1.80 9.37 -5.32
C ALA A 63 3.18 8.77 -5.66
N TRP A 64 3.21 7.51 -6.11
CA TRP A 64 4.42 6.89 -6.62
C TRP A 64 4.93 7.59 -7.89
N THR A 65 4.07 7.81 -8.87
CA THR A 65 4.41 8.46 -10.14
C THR A 65 4.95 9.88 -9.93
N ILE A 66 4.34 10.63 -9.03
CA ILE A 66 4.83 11.97 -8.66
C ILE A 66 6.19 11.90 -7.96
N ALA A 67 6.43 10.90 -7.11
CA ALA A 67 7.73 10.68 -6.49
C ALA A 67 8.81 10.42 -7.55
N ASP A 68 8.52 9.57 -8.54
CA ASP A 68 9.44 9.23 -9.64
C ASP A 68 9.77 10.45 -10.51
N GLU A 69 8.79 11.26 -10.84
CA GLU A 69 8.99 12.42 -11.72
C GLU A 69 9.61 13.64 -11.02
N LYS A 70 9.29 13.87 -9.73
CA LYS A 70 9.63 15.15 -9.06
C LYS A 70 10.69 15.05 -7.97
N TYR A 71 10.80 13.91 -7.27
CA TYR A 71 11.59 13.84 -6.04
C TYR A 71 12.75 12.86 -6.09
N TRP A 72 12.53 11.63 -6.53
CA TRP A 72 13.57 10.61 -6.54
C TRP A 72 14.78 10.94 -7.42
N PRO A 73 14.65 11.60 -8.60
CA PRO A 73 15.81 12.00 -9.37
C PRO A 73 16.75 12.95 -8.61
N ASP A 74 16.20 13.87 -7.81
CA ASP A 74 16.99 14.80 -7.00
C ASP A 74 17.63 14.10 -5.79
N LEU A 75 17.05 13.01 -5.31
CA LEU A 75 17.61 12.14 -4.28
C LEU A 75 18.62 11.13 -4.84
N GLY A 76 18.85 11.14 -6.16
CA GLY A 76 19.78 10.23 -6.84
C GLY A 76 19.24 8.82 -7.03
N PHE A 77 17.94 8.70 -7.13
CA PHE A 77 17.19 7.45 -7.17
C PHE A 77 16.41 7.36 -8.47
N GLU A 78 16.64 6.28 -9.24
CA GLU A 78 15.90 5.99 -10.47
C GLU A 78 15.19 4.65 -10.30
N GLU A 79 13.89 4.63 -10.45
CA GLU A 79 13.09 3.47 -10.18
C GLU A 79 12.18 3.04 -11.31
N LYS A 80 11.77 1.77 -11.27
CA LYS A 80 10.72 1.23 -12.11
C LYS A 80 9.73 0.46 -11.27
N ALA A 81 8.46 0.85 -11.34
CA ALA A 81 7.38 0.09 -10.74
C ALA A 81 7.00 -1.12 -11.60
N GLU A 82 6.77 -2.23 -10.94
CA GLU A 82 6.06 -3.37 -11.50
C GLU A 82 4.88 -3.73 -10.58
N VAL A 83 3.72 -3.97 -11.18
CA VAL A 83 2.52 -4.41 -10.46
C VAL A 83 2.63 -5.91 -10.22
N PHE A 84 2.53 -6.31 -8.96
CA PHE A 84 2.46 -7.69 -8.53
C PHE A 84 1.08 -7.96 -7.92
N ALA A 85 0.58 -9.17 -8.06
CA ALA A 85 -0.61 -9.58 -7.33
C ALA A 85 -0.31 -9.69 -5.83
N THR A 86 -1.34 -9.53 -4.98
CA THR A 86 -1.23 -9.54 -3.52
C THR A 86 -0.47 -10.75 -2.97
N ASP A 87 -0.52 -11.90 -3.64
CA ASP A 87 0.17 -13.13 -3.23
C ASP A 87 1.60 -13.26 -3.82
N GLU A 88 2.04 -12.32 -4.64
CA GLU A 88 3.33 -12.39 -5.35
C GLU A 88 4.42 -11.46 -4.79
N TYR A 89 4.07 -10.36 -4.10
CA TYR A 89 5.06 -9.37 -3.67
C TYR A 89 6.00 -9.87 -2.55
N ILE A 90 5.50 -10.65 -1.59
CA ILE A 90 6.36 -11.26 -0.55
C ILE A 90 7.36 -12.23 -1.17
N PRO A 91 6.96 -13.20 -2.02
CA PRO A 91 7.92 -14.01 -2.77
C PRO A 91 8.90 -13.17 -3.60
N GLY A 92 8.46 -12.09 -4.22
CA GLY A 92 9.30 -11.17 -4.97
C GLY A 92 10.38 -10.49 -4.12
N LEU A 93 10.01 -10.00 -2.94
CA LEU A 93 10.96 -9.45 -1.95
C LEU A 93 12.00 -10.49 -1.52
N LEU A 94 11.55 -11.68 -1.16
CA LEU A 94 12.44 -12.76 -0.72
C LEU A 94 13.32 -13.31 -1.85
N GLY A 95 12.84 -13.25 -3.08
CA GLY A 95 13.59 -13.63 -4.28
C GLY A 95 14.61 -12.59 -4.74
N GLY A 96 14.49 -11.35 -4.26
CA GLY A 96 15.30 -10.22 -4.69
C GLY A 96 14.89 -9.64 -6.05
N ASP A 97 13.70 -10.01 -6.53
CA ASP A 97 13.10 -9.43 -7.74
C ASP A 97 12.48 -8.05 -7.43
N VAL A 98 12.05 -7.86 -6.20
CA VAL A 98 11.51 -6.62 -5.63
C VAL A 98 12.33 -6.27 -4.39
N TRP A 99 12.67 -5.01 -4.18
CA TRP A 99 13.41 -4.60 -2.99
C TRP A 99 12.55 -3.84 -1.97
N VAL A 100 11.50 -3.16 -2.41
CA VAL A 100 10.46 -2.56 -1.57
C VAL A 100 9.10 -2.96 -2.11
N ALA A 101 8.16 -3.22 -1.23
CA ALA A 101 6.78 -3.47 -1.62
C ALA A 101 5.85 -2.56 -0.80
N GLN A 102 4.79 -2.11 -1.46
CA GLN A 102 3.58 -1.62 -0.83
C GLN A 102 2.61 -2.78 -0.76
N GLY A 103 2.04 -3.05 0.40
CA GLY A 103 1.14 -4.18 0.55
C GLY A 103 0.21 -4.04 1.74
N GLU A 104 -0.87 -4.82 1.69
CA GLU A 104 -1.87 -4.87 2.73
C GLU A 104 -1.27 -5.39 4.05
N SER A 105 -1.52 -4.67 5.13
CA SER A 105 -0.91 -4.96 6.43
C SER A 105 -1.35 -6.30 7.01
N ASP A 106 -2.57 -6.76 6.76
CA ASP A 106 -3.05 -8.06 7.23
C ASP A 106 -2.24 -9.23 6.64
N VAL A 107 -1.93 -9.17 5.34
CA VAL A 107 -1.08 -10.15 4.66
C VAL A 107 0.33 -10.11 5.22
N ILE A 108 0.87 -8.92 5.47
CA ILE A 108 2.22 -8.73 6.00
C ILE A 108 2.32 -9.19 7.45
N TRP A 109 1.34 -8.83 8.32
CA TRP A 109 1.28 -9.30 9.71
C TRP A 109 1.24 -10.83 9.80
N ALA A 110 0.37 -11.46 9.01
CA ALA A 110 0.28 -12.92 8.95
C ALA A 110 1.61 -13.57 8.54
N ALA A 111 2.28 -13.02 7.52
CA ALA A 111 3.58 -13.52 7.08
C ALA A 111 4.69 -13.33 8.12
N LEU A 112 4.69 -12.22 8.86
CA LEU A 112 5.62 -11.95 9.94
C LEU A 112 5.40 -12.87 11.14
N ASP A 113 4.14 -13.13 11.54
CA ASP A 113 3.80 -14.03 12.64
C ASP A 113 4.20 -15.49 12.36
N GLU A 114 4.15 -15.93 11.10
CA GLU A 114 4.68 -17.23 10.70
C GLU A 114 6.20 -17.37 10.93
N GLY A 115 6.91 -16.25 11.15
CA GLY A 115 8.32 -16.19 11.51
C GLY A 115 9.28 -16.68 10.43
N SER A 116 8.81 -16.77 9.18
CA SER A 116 9.57 -17.30 8.04
C SER A 116 10.14 -16.21 7.12
N VAL A 117 9.73 -14.96 7.31
CA VAL A 117 10.09 -13.84 6.43
C VAL A 117 10.83 -12.74 7.19
N PRO A 118 12.09 -12.44 6.82
CA PRO A 118 12.87 -11.38 7.45
C PRO A 118 12.52 -10.02 6.83
N LEU A 119 11.32 -9.50 7.13
CA LEU A 119 10.83 -8.23 6.63
C LEU A 119 10.80 -7.17 7.73
N LYS A 120 10.97 -5.92 7.32
CA LYS A 120 10.74 -4.73 8.14
C LYS A 120 9.73 -3.80 7.47
N ILE A 121 8.79 -3.30 8.25
CA ILE A 121 7.90 -2.22 7.88
C ILE A 121 8.67 -0.92 8.07
N VAL A 122 8.77 -0.11 7.02
CA VAL A 122 9.56 1.11 6.99
C VAL A 122 8.73 2.38 6.86
N GLY A 123 7.43 2.24 6.69
CA GLY A 123 6.47 3.34 6.61
C GLY A 123 5.07 2.85 6.29
N VAL A 124 4.15 3.78 6.22
CA VAL A 124 2.72 3.54 5.99
C VAL A 124 2.27 4.26 4.71
N GLU A 125 1.61 3.53 3.85
CA GLU A 125 0.98 4.11 2.66
C GLU A 125 -0.39 4.69 2.96
N LYS A 126 -1.20 3.91 3.68
CA LYS A 126 -2.55 4.29 4.10
C LYS A 126 -2.69 4.10 5.61
N ASP A 127 -3.00 5.18 6.30
CA ASP A 127 -3.18 5.23 7.75
C ASP A 127 -4.65 5.24 8.18
N THR A 128 -5.54 5.27 7.21
CA THR A 128 -6.98 5.37 7.44
C THR A 128 -7.72 4.47 6.46
N GLU A 129 -8.77 3.86 6.92
CA GLU A 129 -9.77 3.21 6.08
C GLU A 129 -11.05 4.03 6.08
N ALA A 130 -11.43 4.50 4.91
CA ALA A 130 -12.72 5.13 4.70
C ALA A 130 -13.73 4.10 4.20
N TRP A 131 -14.76 3.87 4.98
CA TRP A 131 -15.86 2.99 4.63
C TRP A 131 -17.18 3.72 4.77
N PHE A 132 -18.15 3.36 3.96
CA PHE A 132 -19.48 3.84 4.15
C PHE A 132 -20.54 2.75 3.93
N LEU A 133 -21.70 2.94 4.52
CA LEU A 133 -22.89 2.18 4.21
C LEU A 133 -23.67 2.89 3.11
N GLY A 134 -23.77 2.24 1.95
CA GLY A 134 -24.61 2.67 0.85
C GLY A 134 -25.90 1.89 0.78
N ILE A 135 -27.01 2.55 0.45
CA ILE A 135 -28.30 1.95 0.18
C ILE A 135 -28.71 2.17 -1.27
N ARG A 136 -29.39 1.20 -1.85
CA ARG A 136 -29.93 1.34 -3.22
C ARG A 136 -31.15 2.24 -3.27
N GLU A 137 -31.51 2.67 -4.47
CA GLU A 137 -32.74 3.43 -4.73
C GLU A 137 -33.96 2.76 -4.11
N GLY A 138 -34.76 3.58 -3.41
CA GLY A 138 -36.03 3.20 -2.83
C GLY A 138 -35.97 2.49 -1.46
N VAL A 139 -34.77 2.35 -0.88
CA VAL A 139 -34.60 1.93 0.52
C VAL A 139 -34.81 3.13 1.43
N ASP A 140 -35.48 2.91 2.57
CA ASP A 140 -35.70 3.92 3.60
C ASP A 140 -34.54 3.87 4.62
N PRO A 141 -33.69 4.89 4.73
CA PRO A 141 -32.53 4.89 5.64
C PRO A 141 -32.94 4.82 7.11
N ASP A 142 -34.16 5.21 7.47
CA ASP A 142 -34.67 5.14 8.84
C ASP A 142 -35.22 3.74 9.21
N ASN A 143 -35.26 2.80 8.27
CA ASN A 143 -35.88 1.48 8.48
C ASN A 143 -35.08 0.36 7.78
N LEU A 144 -33.95 0.01 8.38
CA LEU A 144 -33.00 -0.97 7.83
C LEU A 144 -33.26 -2.41 8.29
N GLU A 145 -34.01 -2.63 9.40
CA GLU A 145 -34.25 -3.97 9.96
C GLU A 145 -34.82 -4.95 8.93
N GLY A 146 -34.25 -6.12 8.85
CA GLY A 146 -34.67 -7.18 7.93
C GLY A 146 -34.23 -7.01 6.48
N LEU A 147 -33.49 -5.93 6.17
CA LEU A 147 -32.91 -5.71 4.86
C LEU A 147 -31.66 -6.60 4.65
N LYS A 148 -31.32 -6.81 3.37
CA LYS A 148 -30.13 -7.55 2.97
C LYS A 148 -28.93 -6.63 2.94
N ILE A 149 -27.89 -6.98 3.67
CA ILE A 149 -26.62 -6.27 3.69
C ILE A 149 -25.46 -7.18 3.26
N SER A 150 -24.42 -6.59 2.64
CA SER A 150 -23.17 -7.28 2.37
C SER A 150 -21.95 -6.44 2.76
N GLY A 151 -21.03 -7.09 3.47
CA GLY A 151 -19.68 -6.61 3.73
C GLY A 151 -18.62 -7.40 2.97
N GLY A 152 -19.00 -8.33 2.06
CA GLY A 152 -18.08 -9.17 1.32
C GLY A 152 -18.38 -10.65 1.43
N ALA A 153 -17.37 -11.50 1.30
CA ALA A 153 -17.48 -12.93 1.54
C ALA A 153 -17.65 -13.24 3.03
N THR A 154 -18.08 -14.45 3.34
CA THR A 154 -18.19 -14.89 4.73
C THR A 154 -16.81 -14.86 5.40
N GLY A 155 -16.69 -14.12 6.50
CA GLY A 155 -15.44 -13.93 7.25
C GLY A 155 -14.59 -12.74 6.76
N ASP A 156 -15.10 -11.98 5.79
CA ASP A 156 -14.46 -10.74 5.35
C ASP A 156 -14.51 -9.69 6.49
N ARG A 157 -13.40 -9.00 6.69
CA ARG A 157 -13.26 -7.91 7.67
C ARG A 157 -14.32 -6.81 7.50
N ASN A 158 -14.71 -6.54 6.27
CA ASN A 158 -15.73 -5.53 5.99
C ASN A 158 -17.11 -5.85 6.58
N ILE A 159 -17.36 -7.10 6.99
CA ILE A 159 -18.55 -7.46 7.77
C ILE A 159 -18.49 -6.78 9.14
N THR A 160 -17.34 -6.86 9.82
CA THR A 160 -17.13 -6.21 11.14
C THR A 160 -17.27 -4.69 11.04
N VAL A 161 -16.73 -4.09 9.98
CA VAL A 161 -16.92 -2.66 9.69
C VAL A 161 -18.41 -2.32 9.54
N GLY A 162 -19.13 -3.11 8.76
CA GLY A 162 -20.58 -2.92 8.57
C GLY A 162 -21.39 -3.12 9.86
N GLU A 163 -21.03 -4.11 10.68
CA GLU A 163 -21.67 -4.33 12.00
C GLU A 163 -21.46 -3.14 12.91
N LYS A 164 -20.23 -2.65 13.03
CA LYS A 164 -19.90 -1.47 13.82
C LYS A 164 -20.64 -0.21 13.32
N SER A 165 -20.65 0.02 12.00
CA SER A 165 -21.37 1.14 11.40
C SER A 165 -22.87 1.12 11.71
N LEU A 166 -23.49 -0.06 11.68
CA LEU A 166 -24.90 -0.25 12.06
C LEU A 166 -25.12 0.07 13.55
N GLU A 167 -24.24 -0.43 14.43
CA GLU A 167 -24.30 -0.16 15.88
C GLU A 167 -24.21 1.34 16.17
N ASP A 168 -23.30 2.06 15.51
CA ASP A 168 -23.13 3.49 15.66
C ASP A 168 -24.35 4.28 15.16
N MET A 169 -25.06 3.75 14.15
CA MET A 169 -26.36 4.26 13.72
C MET A 169 -27.52 3.85 14.66
N GLY A 170 -27.28 2.99 15.64
CA GLY A 170 -28.28 2.48 16.56
C GLY A 170 -29.14 1.34 16.00
N VAL A 171 -28.67 0.68 14.94
CA VAL A 171 -29.30 -0.48 14.31
C VAL A 171 -28.61 -1.74 14.84
N ASP A 172 -29.39 -2.74 15.26
CA ASP A 172 -28.86 -4.02 15.68
C ASP A 172 -28.38 -4.82 14.45
N PRO A 173 -27.09 -5.14 14.31
CA PRO A 173 -26.56 -5.91 13.18
C PRO A 173 -27.21 -7.29 13.03
N GLU A 174 -27.65 -7.92 14.14
CA GLU A 174 -28.34 -9.21 14.10
C GLU A 174 -29.76 -9.09 13.48
N SER A 175 -30.31 -7.88 13.39
CA SER A 175 -31.58 -7.61 12.71
C SER A 175 -31.48 -7.63 11.19
N MET A 176 -30.27 -7.59 10.63
CA MET A 176 -30.01 -7.58 9.19
C MET A 176 -29.92 -9.00 8.61
N GLU A 177 -30.23 -9.15 7.31
CA GLU A 177 -29.96 -10.38 6.55
C GLU A 177 -28.59 -10.25 5.86
N TRP A 178 -27.52 -10.76 6.47
CA TRP A 178 -26.17 -10.75 5.89
C TRP A 178 -26.08 -11.71 4.71
N VAL A 179 -25.77 -11.16 3.53
CA VAL A 179 -25.67 -11.90 2.26
C VAL A 179 -24.23 -11.83 1.79
N PRO A 180 -23.52 -12.95 1.64
CA PRO A 180 -22.16 -12.93 1.12
C PRO A 180 -22.16 -12.54 -0.37
N VAL A 181 -21.35 -11.54 -0.71
CA VAL A 181 -21.01 -11.16 -2.09
C VAL A 181 -19.49 -11.30 -2.20
N ALA A 182 -19.05 -12.37 -2.86
CA ALA A 182 -17.63 -12.62 -3.08
C ALA A 182 -17.07 -11.65 -4.13
N GLY A 183 -15.78 -11.32 -4.00
CA GLY A 183 -15.08 -10.38 -4.88
C GLY A 183 -14.83 -9.04 -4.19
N SER A 184 -14.61 -8.02 -5.00
CA SER A 184 -14.26 -6.67 -4.54
C SER A 184 -15.47 -5.87 -4.04
N SER A 185 -15.22 -4.65 -3.56
CA SER A 185 -16.28 -3.69 -3.26
C SER A 185 -17.07 -3.26 -4.51
N ASP A 186 -16.48 -3.34 -5.70
CA ASP A 186 -17.18 -3.11 -6.98
C ASP A 186 -18.26 -4.17 -7.26
N ASP A 187 -18.00 -5.43 -6.89
CA ASP A 187 -19.00 -6.50 -6.98
C ASP A 187 -20.17 -6.26 -6.03
N ARG A 188 -19.89 -5.72 -4.82
CA ARG A 188 -20.92 -5.32 -3.86
C ARG A 188 -21.76 -4.16 -4.39
N LEU A 189 -21.12 -3.12 -4.96
CA LEU A 189 -21.84 -2.02 -5.61
C LEU A 189 -22.74 -2.54 -6.74
N THR A 190 -22.21 -3.41 -7.58
CA THR A 190 -22.98 -4.04 -8.68
C THR A 190 -24.18 -4.81 -8.14
N ALA A 191 -24.02 -5.59 -7.07
CA ALA A 191 -25.12 -6.34 -6.43
C ALA A 191 -26.17 -5.39 -5.81
N LEU A 192 -25.72 -4.28 -5.22
CA LEU A 192 -26.57 -3.25 -4.64
C LEU A 192 -27.44 -2.57 -5.71
N ILE A 193 -26.82 -2.08 -6.78
CA ILE A 193 -27.52 -1.45 -7.91
C ILE A 193 -28.49 -2.42 -8.59
N ALA A 194 -28.13 -3.69 -8.70
CA ALA A 194 -28.99 -4.73 -9.25
C ALA A 194 -30.13 -5.14 -8.31
N GLY A 195 -30.20 -4.63 -7.08
CA GLY A 195 -31.23 -4.96 -6.09
C GLY A 195 -31.11 -6.38 -5.52
N GLN A 196 -29.93 -7.00 -5.59
CA GLN A 196 -29.67 -8.31 -4.97
C GLN A 196 -29.48 -8.17 -3.46
N ILE A 197 -28.93 -7.05 -3.04
CA ILE A 197 -28.81 -6.58 -1.65
C ILE A 197 -29.42 -5.18 -1.53
N ASP A 198 -29.71 -4.76 -0.33
CA ASP A 198 -30.37 -3.47 -0.03
C ASP A 198 -29.39 -2.45 0.55
N VAL A 199 -28.35 -2.93 1.25
CA VAL A 199 -27.28 -2.16 1.91
C VAL A 199 -25.94 -2.81 1.56
N ALA A 200 -24.91 -2.00 1.37
CA ALA A 200 -23.55 -2.50 1.14
C ALA A 200 -22.51 -1.68 1.90
N VAL A 201 -21.46 -2.35 2.38
CA VAL A 201 -20.23 -1.71 2.84
C VAL A 201 -19.38 -1.39 1.63
N LEU A 202 -19.11 -0.12 1.39
CA LEU A 202 -18.48 0.40 0.17
C LEU A 202 -17.33 1.35 0.53
N GLN A 203 -16.52 1.70 -0.46
CA GLN A 203 -15.41 2.65 -0.36
C GLN A 203 -15.76 3.98 -1.04
N PRO A 204 -15.04 5.08 -0.76
CA PRO A 204 -15.34 6.42 -1.29
C PRO A 204 -15.52 6.47 -2.81
N ARG A 205 -14.71 5.76 -3.59
CA ARG A 205 -14.82 5.69 -5.05
C ARG A 205 -16.18 5.19 -5.58
N HIS A 206 -17.01 4.63 -4.71
CA HIS A 206 -18.36 4.14 -5.08
C HIS A 206 -19.46 5.17 -4.85
N LEU A 207 -19.16 6.33 -4.26
CA LEU A 207 -20.16 7.36 -3.95
C LEU A 207 -20.85 7.88 -5.20
N ILE A 208 -20.09 8.25 -6.23
CA ILE A 208 -20.65 8.76 -7.50
C ILE A 208 -21.47 7.70 -8.23
N PRO A 209 -20.95 6.50 -8.56
CA PRO A 209 -21.77 5.50 -9.23
C PRO A 209 -22.97 5.05 -8.41
N LEU A 210 -22.92 5.14 -7.07
CA LEU A 210 -24.09 4.88 -6.24
C LEU A 210 -25.15 5.98 -6.39
N ASP A 211 -24.76 7.27 -6.34
CA ASP A 211 -25.67 8.40 -6.53
C ASP A 211 -26.28 8.41 -7.93
N GLU A 212 -25.49 8.17 -8.97
CA GLU A 212 -25.97 8.03 -10.36
C GLU A 212 -27.01 6.91 -10.53
N ALA A 213 -26.90 5.85 -9.73
CA ALA A 213 -27.88 4.76 -9.68
C ALA A 213 -29.11 5.08 -8.80
N GLY A 214 -29.18 6.30 -8.22
CA GLY A 214 -30.24 6.74 -7.33
C GLY A 214 -30.15 6.16 -5.93
N GLY A 215 -29.01 5.59 -5.55
CA GLY A 215 -28.71 5.16 -4.19
C GLY A 215 -28.25 6.33 -3.31
N GLU A 216 -27.92 6.05 -2.07
CA GLU A 216 -27.55 7.07 -1.09
C GLU A 216 -26.54 6.50 -0.09
N MET A 217 -25.54 7.29 0.31
CA MET A 217 -24.69 7.04 1.47
C MET A 217 -25.44 7.42 2.74
N ILE A 218 -25.55 6.49 3.67
CA ILE A 218 -26.28 6.69 4.93
C ILE A 218 -25.39 6.79 6.16
N TYR A 219 -24.16 6.33 6.08
CA TYR A 219 -23.16 6.39 7.13
C TYR A 219 -21.77 6.33 6.55
N GLN A 220 -20.84 7.09 7.11
CA GLN A 220 -19.42 7.06 6.76
C GLN A 220 -18.60 6.97 8.04
N GLU A 221 -17.60 6.13 8.01
CA GLU A 221 -16.65 5.97 9.09
C GLU A 221 -15.22 6.04 8.53
N PHE A 222 -14.37 6.74 9.28
CA PHE A 222 -12.92 6.71 9.09
C PHE A 222 -12.32 5.94 10.25
N VAL A 223 -11.57 4.90 9.96
CA VAL A 223 -10.92 4.06 10.96
C VAL A 223 -9.42 4.21 10.81
N ASP A 224 -8.79 4.79 11.83
CA ASP A 224 -7.33 4.87 11.87
C ASP A 224 -6.76 3.44 11.90
N SER A 225 -5.98 3.10 10.89
CA SER A 225 -5.34 1.79 10.79
C SER A 225 -4.17 1.83 9.81
N PRO A 226 -3.05 1.14 10.06
CA PRO A 226 -1.97 1.01 9.09
C PRO A 226 -2.39 0.04 7.98
N GLN A 227 -3.35 0.44 7.15
CA GLN A 227 -4.02 -0.42 6.18
C GLN A 227 -3.04 -0.96 5.13
N GLU A 228 -2.25 -0.08 4.53
CA GLU A 228 -1.18 -0.46 3.61
C GLU A 228 0.15 0.08 4.12
N VAL A 229 1.18 -0.73 4.03
CA VAL A 229 2.50 -0.41 4.56
C VAL A 229 3.60 -0.63 3.52
N TRP A 230 4.72 0.07 3.70
CA TRP A 230 5.93 -0.17 2.91
C TRP A 230 6.84 -1.14 3.64
N VAL A 231 7.24 -2.18 2.93
CA VAL A 231 8.07 -3.26 3.49
C VAL A 231 9.30 -3.50 2.64
N VAL A 232 10.38 -3.84 3.34
CA VAL A 232 11.67 -4.23 2.76
C VAL A 232 12.18 -5.48 3.47
N THR A 233 13.14 -6.20 2.88
CA THR A 233 13.84 -7.25 3.61
C THR A 233 14.85 -6.64 4.59
N GLU A 234 15.10 -7.31 5.74
CA GLU A 234 16.14 -6.90 6.69
C GLU A 234 17.51 -6.81 6.00
N ASP A 235 17.84 -7.79 5.16
CA ASP A 235 19.11 -7.82 4.43
C ASP A 235 19.26 -6.58 3.52
N PHE A 236 18.22 -6.18 2.80
CA PHE A 236 18.28 -5.01 1.92
C PHE A 236 18.38 -3.70 2.73
N LEU A 237 17.64 -3.60 3.84
CA LEU A 237 17.73 -2.44 4.72
C LEU A 237 19.15 -2.25 5.30
N GLU A 238 19.84 -3.37 5.63
CA GLU A 238 21.23 -3.34 6.06
C GLU A 238 22.22 -3.01 4.93
N GLU A 239 21.94 -3.51 3.69
CA GLU A 239 22.83 -3.35 2.54
C GLU A 239 22.75 -1.94 1.95
N ASP A 240 21.56 -1.38 1.77
CA ASP A 240 21.32 -0.06 1.17
C ASP A 240 20.23 0.76 1.88
N LYS A 241 20.47 1.08 3.14
CA LYS A 241 19.56 1.94 3.90
C LYS A 241 19.34 3.30 3.22
N GLY A 242 20.32 3.81 2.48
CA GLY A 242 20.21 5.07 1.75
C GLY A 242 19.11 5.03 0.69
N ALA A 243 18.99 3.92 -0.03
CA ALA A 243 17.90 3.72 -1.01
C ALA A 243 16.53 3.69 -0.31
N VAL A 244 16.42 2.99 0.82
CA VAL A 244 15.18 2.92 1.59
C VAL A 244 14.76 4.31 2.09
N CYS A 245 15.70 5.10 2.64
CA CYS A 245 15.40 6.44 3.11
C CYS A 245 14.99 7.38 1.96
N ALA A 246 15.67 7.31 0.81
CA ALA A 246 15.30 8.10 -0.37
C ALA A 246 13.91 7.71 -0.90
N TYR A 247 13.57 6.42 -0.90
CA TYR A 247 12.25 5.95 -1.26
C TYR A 247 11.17 6.56 -0.35
N VAL A 248 11.33 6.43 0.97
CA VAL A 248 10.37 6.92 1.97
C VAL A 248 10.20 8.43 1.86
N GLU A 249 11.32 9.19 1.78
CA GLU A 249 11.28 10.65 1.67
C GLU A 249 10.56 11.10 0.39
N GLY A 250 10.86 10.50 -0.75
CA GLY A 250 10.23 10.85 -2.01
C GLY A 250 8.73 10.57 -2.02
N ARG A 251 8.29 9.44 -1.41
CA ARG A 251 6.86 9.10 -1.28
C ARG A 251 6.12 10.12 -0.43
N ILE A 252 6.67 10.49 0.72
CA ILE A 252 6.06 11.49 1.61
C ILE A 252 6.02 12.85 0.92
N ALA A 253 7.13 13.28 0.29
CA ALA A 253 7.17 14.55 -0.43
C ALA A 253 6.12 14.63 -1.56
N ALA A 254 5.91 13.53 -2.28
CA ALA A 254 4.89 13.45 -3.32
C ALA A 254 3.48 13.61 -2.75
N LYS A 255 3.15 12.91 -1.66
CA LYS A 255 1.86 13.03 -1.00
C LYS A 255 1.63 14.45 -0.45
N GLN A 256 2.64 15.03 0.20
CA GLN A 256 2.58 16.42 0.68
C GLN A 256 2.28 17.40 -0.46
N TRP A 257 2.95 17.24 -1.61
CA TRP A 257 2.73 18.09 -2.77
C TRP A 257 1.33 17.89 -3.39
N ILE A 258 0.86 16.65 -3.55
CA ILE A 258 -0.50 16.36 -4.04
C ILE A 258 -1.53 16.95 -3.07
N GLY A 259 -1.27 16.89 -1.78
CA GLY A 259 -2.14 17.36 -0.71
C GLY A 259 -2.16 18.87 -0.47
N GLU A 260 -1.50 19.69 -1.32
CA GLU A 260 -1.51 21.14 -1.16
C GLU A 260 -2.85 21.77 -1.53
N GLY A 261 -3.21 22.84 -0.78
CA GLY A 261 -4.38 23.68 -1.06
C GLY A 261 -5.64 23.30 -0.28
N GLU A 262 -6.69 24.11 -0.46
CA GLU A 262 -8.01 23.80 0.06
C GLU A 262 -8.62 22.67 -0.78
N ASP A 263 -9.15 21.65 -0.14
CA ASP A 263 -9.63 20.42 -0.78
C ASP A 263 -8.54 19.74 -1.64
N TYR A 264 -7.25 19.91 -1.29
CA TYR A 264 -6.11 19.26 -1.95
C TYR A 264 -6.02 19.48 -3.46
N THR A 265 -6.44 20.64 -3.97
CA THR A 265 -6.60 20.88 -5.40
C THR A 265 -5.54 21.76 -6.05
N ASP A 266 -4.59 22.32 -5.27
CA ASP A 266 -3.61 23.28 -5.83
C ASP A 266 -2.76 22.67 -6.95
N ASN A 267 -2.40 21.40 -6.84
CA ASN A 267 -1.55 20.69 -7.79
C ASN A 267 -2.29 19.60 -8.60
N GLN A 268 -3.62 19.51 -8.47
CA GLN A 268 -4.43 18.44 -9.07
C GLN A 268 -4.25 18.34 -10.59
N GLU A 269 -4.33 19.46 -11.32
CA GLU A 269 -4.20 19.47 -12.79
C GLU A 269 -2.82 18.97 -13.24
N GLU A 270 -1.74 19.41 -12.56
CA GLU A 270 -0.37 18.97 -12.87
C GLU A 270 -0.16 17.50 -12.49
N ALA A 271 -0.70 17.07 -11.36
CA ALA A 271 -0.61 15.67 -10.93
C ALA A 271 -1.29 14.71 -11.93
N ILE A 272 -2.47 15.09 -12.42
CA ILE A 272 -3.18 14.33 -13.45
C ILE A 272 -2.35 14.29 -14.75
N GLU A 273 -1.80 15.43 -15.21
CA GLU A 273 -0.97 15.48 -16.41
C GLU A 273 0.26 14.56 -16.29
N ILE A 274 0.91 14.54 -15.13
CA ILE A 274 2.06 13.65 -14.88
C ILE A 274 1.59 12.18 -14.90
N GLY A 275 0.51 11.84 -14.20
CA GLY A 275 -0.02 10.48 -14.17
C GLY A 275 -0.40 9.95 -15.55
N GLU A 276 -1.05 10.78 -16.39
CA GLU A 276 -1.43 10.40 -17.76
C GLU A 276 -0.24 10.24 -18.71
N ASN A 277 0.85 10.96 -18.47
CA ASN A 277 2.05 10.94 -19.31
C ASN A 277 3.12 9.95 -18.82
N ALA A 278 2.95 9.35 -17.63
CA ALA A 278 3.89 8.39 -17.09
C ALA A 278 4.04 7.15 -18.00
N GLU A 279 5.18 6.49 -17.91
CA GLU A 279 5.47 5.29 -18.72
C GLU A 279 4.43 4.18 -18.48
N ASN A 280 3.84 4.13 -17.29
CA ASN A 280 2.75 3.24 -16.90
C ASN A 280 1.38 3.94 -16.92
N SER A 281 1.22 4.93 -17.76
CA SER A 281 0.03 5.76 -18.02
C SER A 281 -1.22 5.34 -17.24
N ILE A 282 -1.45 6.01 -16.11
CA ILE A 282 -2.60 5.79 -15.26
C ILE A 282 -3.59 6.91 -15.58
N SER A 283 -4.77 6.56 -16.05
CA SER A 283 -5.83 7.54 -16.27
C SER A 283 -6.84 7.47 -15.14
N PRO A 284 -7.15 8.61 -14.49
CA PRO A 284 -8.16 8.63 -13.44
C PRO A 284 -9.53 8.27 -13.99
N ALA A 285 -10.29 7.49 -13.25
CA ALA A 285 -11.72 7.36 -13.48
C ALA A 285 -12.43 8.68 -13.09
N GLU A 286 -13.64 8.90 -13.63
CA GLU A 286 -14.41 10.12 -13.29
C GLU A 286 -14.68 10.21 -11.78
N GLY A 287 -14.85 9.06 -11.11
CA GLY A 287 -15.01 8.96 -9.66
C GLY A 287 -13.79 9.45 -8.89
N ASP A 288 -12.59 9.05 -9.30
CA ASP A 288 -11.34 9.41 -8.61
C ASP A 288 -11.14 10.93 -8.52
N LEU A 289 -11.50 11.67 -9.56
CA LEU A 289 -11.37 13.13 -9.58
C LEU A 289 -12.44 13.84 -8.75
N ALA A 290 -13.65 13.33 -8.74
CA ALA A 290 -14.74 13.93 -7.98
C ALA A 290 -14.62 13.62 -6.46
N GLU A 291 -13.98 12.51 -6.12
CA GLU A 291 -13.73 12.08 -4.74
C GLU A 291 -12.30 12.40 -4.25
N TRP A 292 -11.53 13.19 -5.01
CA TRP A 292 -10.11 13.50 -4.77
C TRP A 292 -9.78 13.79 -3.30
N ALA A 293 -10.51 14.73 -2.68
CA ALA A 293 -10.27 15.10 -1.29
C ALA A 293 -10.60 13.95 -0.33
N SER A 294 -11.71 13.26 -0.54
CA SER A 294 -12.13 12.12 0.28
C SER A 294 -11.17 10.94 0.17
N GLU A 295 -10.59 10.71 -1.01
CA GLU A 295 -9.59 9.67 -1.21
C GLU A 295 -8.29 10.00 -0.47
N ILE A 296 -7.86 11.26 -0.48
CA ILE A 296 -6.67 11.68 0.27
C ILE A 296 -6.94 11.60 1.78
N GLU A 297 -8.03 12.19 2.27
CA GLU A 297 -8.37 12.19 3.70
C GLU A 297 -8.69 10.79 4.23
N GLY A 298 -9.31 9.96 3.41
CA GLY A 298 -9.81 8.65 3.81
C GLY A 298 -8.82 7.51 3.68
N ASN A 299 -7.65 7.73 3.09
CA ASN A 299 -6.72 6.63 2.80
C ASN A 299 -5.27 6.99 3.11
N TRP A 300 -4.77 8.17 2.72
CA TRP A 300 -3.34 8.40 2.67
C TRP A 300 -2.72 8.76 4.03
N ALA A 301 -1.67 8.04 4.41
CA ALA A 301 -0.71 8.48 5.40
C ALA A 301 0.12 9.63 4.80
N MET A 302 -0.34 10.88 5.01
CA MET A 302 0.26 12.05 4.39
C MET A 302 1.70 12.29 4.84
N ASP A 303 2.04 11.88 6.04
CA ASP A 303 3.38 11.96 6.64
C ASP A 303 4.15 10.64 6.56
N GLY A 304 3.57 9.61 5.93
CA GLY A 304 4.15 8.28 5.78
C GLY A 304 4.10 7.41 7.03
N GLY A 305 3.40 7.85 8.09
CA GLY A 305 3.25 7.13 9.34
C GLY A 305 1.80 6.87 9.72
N ALA A 306 1.60 6.24 10.87
CA ALA A 306 0.32 6.12 11.55
C ALA A 306 0.55 6.18 13.07
N PRO A 307 -0.41 6.66 13.87
CA PRO A 307 -0.28 6.69 15.31
C PRO A 307 -0.01 5.28 15.90
N ALA A 308 0.81 5.20 16.94
CA ALA A 308 1.15 3.91 17.57
C ALA A 308 -0.09 3.18 18.11
N ASP A 309 -1.10 3.92 18.58
CA ASP A 309 -2.36 3.34 19.05
C ASP A 309 -3.21 2.75 17.91
N ALA A 310 -3.09 3.27 16.68
CA ALA A 310 -3.70 2.67 15.50
C ALA A 310 -3.03 1.32 15.17
N PHE A 311 -1.70 1.22 15.27
CA PHE A 311 -0.98 -0.05 15.16
C PHE A 311 -1.38 -1.04 16.26
N ASP A 312 -1.50 -0.57 17.51
CA ASP A 312 -1.89 -1.41 18.64
C ASP A 312 -3.32 -1.93 18.46
N ALA A 313 -4.26 -1.08 18.02
CA ALA A 313 -5.63 -1.46 17.74
C ALA A 313 -5.72 -2.46 16.59
N TRP A 314 -4.99 -2.21 15.50
CA TRP A 314 -4.91 -3.11 14.37
C TRP A 314 -4.35 -4.48 14.76
N ASN A 315 -3.24 -4.50 15.50
CA ASN A 315 -2.62 -5.73 15.98
C ASN A 315 -3.58 -6.54 16.87
N GLN A 316 -4.34 -5.87 17.74
CA GLN A 316 -5.33 -6.52 18.58
C GLN A 316 -6.47 -7.13 17.75
N ASP A 317 -6.96 -6.41 16.73
CA ASP A 317 -7.98 -6.91 15.80
C ASP A 317 -7.51 -8.16 15.06
N MET A 318 -6.26 -8.16 14.57
CA MET A 318 -5.66 -9.33 13.92
C MET A 318 -5.54 -10.53 14.85
N ILE A 319 -5.23 -10.30 16.13
CA ILE A 319 -5.20 -11.35 17.17
C ILE A 319 -6.61 -11.88 17.43
N ASP A 320 -7.58 -11.01 17.65
CA ASP A 320 -8.96 -11.37 17.99
C ASP A 320 -9.64 -12.16 16.86
N ASN A 321 -9.30 -11.85 15.62
CA ASN A 321 -9.77 -12.58 14.43
C ASN A 321 -8.97 -13.86 14.15
N GLY A 322 -7.88 -14.11 14.89
CA GLY A 322 -7.04 -15.30 14.74
C GLY A 322 -6.16 -15.29 13.49
N ASN A 323 -5.90 -14.12 12.92
CA ASN A 323 -5.02 -13.93 11.77
C ASN A 323 -3.54 -13.93 12.17
N VAL A 324 -3.25 -13.51 13.41
CA VAL A 324 -1.92 -13.62 14.04
C VAL A 324 -2.03 -14.21 15.44
N SER A 325 -0.92 -14.67 15.99
CA SER A 325 -0.88 -15.30 17.32
C SER A 325 -1.03 -14.26 18.44
N GLU A 326 -1.54 -14.68 19.63
CA GLU A 326 -1.68 -13.84 20.82
C GLU A 326 -0.36 -13.18 21.30
N GLY A 327 0.77 -13.67 20.83
CA GLY A 327 2.10 -13.17 21.23
C GLY A 327 2.78 -12.32 20.17
N PHE A 328 2.11 -12.01 19.07
CA PHE A 328 2.68 -11.20 18.02
C PHE A 328 2.85 -9.75 18.49
N ASP A 329 4.07 -9.22 18.36
CA ASP A 329 4.43 -7.85 18.70
C ASP A 329 4.91 -7.12 17.44
N TRP A 330 4.07 -6.30 16.87
CA TRP A 330 4.38 -5.55 15.66
C TRP A 330 5.63 -4.66 15.79
N LYS A 331 5.96 -4.19 17.00
CA LYS A 331 7.13 -3.33 17.27
C LYS A 331 8.46 -4.02 16.96
N GLU A 332 8.51 -5.34 17.03
CA GLU A 332 9.69 -6.12 16.64
C GLU A 332 9.92 -6.15 15.12
N HIS A 333 8.91 -5.77 14.33
CA HIS A 333 8.89 -5.89 12.88
C HIS A 333 8.94 -4.55 12.13
N VAL A 334 9.14 -3.43 12.83
CA VAL A 334 9.28 -2.11 12.21
C VAL A 334 10.72 -1.60 12.27
N ASP A 335 11.10 -0.75 11.31
CA ASP A 335 12.25 0.15 11.37
C ASP A 335 11.84 1.49 10.76
N PHE A 336 11.42 2.42 11.61
CA PHE A 336 10.99 3.76 11.19
C PHE A 336 12.12 4.79 11.15
N SER A 337 13.38 4.37 11.22
CA SER A 337 14.50 5.31 11.20
C SER A 337 14.54 6.18 9.93
N CYS A 338 14.22 5.63 8.76
CA CYS A 338 14.10 6.38 7.52
C CYS A 338 12.84 7.26 7.50
N LEU A 339 11.75 6.80 8.08
CA LEU A 339 10.52 7.58 8.22
C LEU A 339 10.76 8.84 9.05
N TRP A 340 11.36 8.70 10.22
CA TRP A 340 11.67 9.85 11.09
C TRP A 340 12.65 10.83 10.45
N GLU A 341 13.68 10.33 9.73
CA GLU A 341 14.60 11.17 8.97
C GLU A 341 13.87 11.96 7.87
N ALA A 342 12.99 11.31 7.12
CA ALA A 342 12.18 11.95 6.07
C ALA A 342 11.22 13.00 6.66
N GLN A 343 10.54 12.69 7.75
CA GLN A 343 9.65 13.62 8.44
C GLN A 343 10.42 14.86 8.96
N GLU A 344 11.60 14.67 9.53
CA GLU A 344 12.48 15.80 9.95
C GLU A 344 12.90 16.65 8.74
N ASN A 345 13.35 16.02 7.64
CA ASN A 345 13.81 16.72 6.43
C ASN A 345 12.67 17.54 5.79
N LEU A 346 11.45 17.04 5.84
CA LEU A 346 10.26 17.69 5.30
C LEU A 346 9.57 18.64 6.29
N GLY A 347 10.08 18.73 7.54
CA GLY A 347 9.54 19.61 8.58
C GLY A 347 8.22 19.14 9.17
N LEU A 348 7.95 17.84 9.11
CA LEU A 348 6.80 17.19 9.70
C LEU A 348 7.07 16.74 11.14
N GLU A 349 6.02 16.50 11.90
CA GLU A 349 6.12 15.85 13.20
C GLU A 349 6.31 14.34 13.03
N GLN A 350 7.04 13.69 13.95
CA GLN A 350 7.23 12.24 13.91
C GLN A 350 5.92 11.51 14.23
N ASN A 351 5.57 10.56 13.38
CA ASN A 351 4.35 9.75 13.51
C ASN A 351 4.62 8.29 13.03
N PRO A 352 4.63 7.28 13.90
CA PRO A 352 4.64 7.42 15.35
C PRO A 352 5.95 8.05 15.86
N SER A 353 5.95 8.61 17.04
CA SER A 353 7.19 9.14 17.64
C SER A 353 8.12 7.99 18.08
N GLU A 354 9.44 8.27 18.12
CA GLU A 354 10.43 7.27 18.55
C GLU A 354 10.16 6.75 19.97
N ASP A 355 9.59 7.59 20.85
CA ASP A 355 9.30 7.22 22.24
C ASP A 355 8.09 6.26 22.36
N GLU A 356 7.29 6.07 21.29
CA GLU A 356 6.12 5.19 21.25
C GLU A 356 6.43 3.79 20.72
N ILE A 357 7.56 3.61 20.07
CA ILE A 357 8.04 2.33 19.54
C ILE A 357 9.05 1.70 20.51
#